data_55f60b2abf98c549a787bc087187676c
#
_entry.id   55f60b2abf98c549a787bc087187676c
#
_cell.length_a   1.000
_cell.length_b   1.000
_cell.length_c   1.000
_cell.angle_alpha   90.00
_cell.angle_beta   90.00
_cell.angle_gamma   90.00
#
_symmetry.space_group_name_H-M   'P 1'
#
loop_
_entity.id
_entity.type
_entity.pdbx_description
1 polymer ?
#
loop_
_entity_poly.entity_id
_entity_poly.type
_entity_poly.pdbx_seq_one_letter_code
_entity_poly.pdbx_strand_id
1 'polypeptide(L)'
;MSSVAPADRWRGVASEDVDEYSANVAGLLRRRSRRLLATLAGPYRGELLVAAALITIRSAAYLSLPYLVGLGIDRGIHTGNLRTLEIIVGALLLALVVQALANYAFLRLSGRIGADILFDLRRTLFAHVQELSLSFYERYTSGRIISRLTSDIDALNELLATGLTSVITSLISVVAITVILLRLDARLGLVTLVAMPLVLGLTWWFRNNSARSYRAVRRAIVLVIVHYVESLGGIRAVHAFRREPRNQEIFEDVNGRYRDANIWSNRLASTFGPAINLLGRLTTTLVLLFGGYLVVQGQLTLGVLTAFVLYLRQFFEPMQDLSQFYNVFQAAGAALEKLAGVIEETPTVPEPVSPVRMGSIAGAVAFEGVTFAYRDKAVLHDLDIHIPAGQIVALVGETGAGKTTMARLMARFYDPTAGRVTLDGIDLRSIATEELRRAVTVVTQESFLFSGNVGDNLLFGRPEATREEMEESARAIGAHDFISALPNGYETDVRRRGVRLSSGQRQLVAFARAFLADPRVLILDEATSSLDLPSERLVQRALRTLLRDRTAVIIAHRLSTVDIADRVLVIDGGRVVEDGPPSELRERSGRYGSLHRQWVESLA
;
A
#
# COMPACT_ATOMS: atom_id res chain seq x y z
N MET A 1 41.67 -9.34 5.56
CA MET A 1 40.86 -8.21 5.05
C MET A 1 40.02 -8.74 3.90
N SER A 2 38.78 -9.15 4.16
CA SER A 2 37.85 -9.62 3.13
C SER A 2 37.42 -8.43 2.31
N SER A 3 37.67 -8.44 1.01
CA SER A 3 37.18 -7.47 0.05
C SER A 3 35.67 -7.60 -0.02
N VAL A 4 34.94 -6.71 0.65
CA VAL A 4 33.49 -6.54 0.47
C VAL A 4 33.28 -6.13 -0.97
N ALA A 5 32.50 -6.92 -1.71
CA ALA A 5 32.21 -6.65 -3.11
C ALA A 5 31.65 -5.24 -3.30
N PRO A 6 31.97 -4.52 -4.41
CA PRO A 6 31.54 -3.13 -4.62
C PRO A 6 30.04 -2.91 -4.51
N ALA A 7 29.22 -3.91 -4.83
CA ALA A 7 27.75 -3.85 -4.75
C ALA A 7 27.20 -3.77 -3.31
N ASP A 8 27.95 -4.20 -2.29
CA ASP A 8 27.50 -4.13 -0.90
C ASP A 8 27.65 -2.73 -0.26
N ARG A 9 28.30 -1.80 -0.97
CA ARG A 9 28.45 -0.40 -0.52
C ARG A 9 27.25 0.49 -0.85
N TRP A 10 26.34 0.03 -1.69
CA TRP A 10 25.15 0.77 -2.14
C TRP A 10 23.92 0.31 -1.37
N ARG A 11 23.89 0.54 -0.07
CA ARG A 11 22.70 0.30 0.75
C ARG A 11 21.80 1.54 0.73
N GLY A 12 21.03 1.70 -0.35
CA GLY A 12 19.97 2.68 -0.41
C GLY A 12 18.68 2.19 0.28
N VAL A 13 17.62 2.96 0.18
CA VAL A 13 16.29 2.78 0.82
C VAL A 13 15.68 1.37 0.67
N ALA A 14 16.13 0.57 -0.29
CA ALA A 14 15.68 -0.81 -0.49
C ALA A 14 16.18 -1.81 0.58
N SER A 15 17.17 -1.45 1.42
CA SER A 15 17.63 -2.35 2.49
C SER A 15 16.61 -2.47 3.63
N GLU A 16 15.75 -1.49 3.81
CA GLU A 16 14.70 -1.53 4.84
C GLU A 16 13.57 -2.52 4.51
N ASP A 17 13.32 -2.79 3.21
CA ASP A 17 12.28 -3.74 2.80
C ASP A 17 12.73 -5.21 2.84
N VAL A 18 14.03 -5.48 2.89
CA VAL A 18 14.56 -6.86 2.86
C VAL A 18 14.44 -7.56 4.22
N ASP A 19 14.51 -6.84 5.32
CA ASP A 19 14.43 -7.41 6.67
C ASP A 19 13.00 -7.77 7.11
N GLU A 20 11.96 -7.19 6.49
CA GLU A 20 10.56 -7.53 6.75
C GLU A 20 10.08 -8.85 6.10
N TYR A 21 10.87 -9.45 5.19
CA TYR A 21 10.45 -10.63 4.42
C TYR A 21 10.77 -12.00 5.06
N SER A 22 11.11 -12.06 6.32
CA SER A 22 11.18 -13.34 7.06
C SER A 22 9.79 -13.85 7.50
N ALA A 23 8.73 -13.55 6.73
CA ALA A 23 7.41 -14.06 7.02
C ALA A 23 7.38 -15.58 6.85
N ASN A 24 7.45 -16.29 7.95
CA ASN A 24 7.17 -17.71 8.05
C ASN A 24 5.72 -17.98 7.63
N VAL A 25 5.45 -19.19 7.11
CA VAL A 25 4.09 -19.75 6.82
C VAL A 25 3.11 -19.57 7.98
N ALA A 26 3.62 -19.36 9.18
CA ALA A 26 2.86 -19.00 10.37
C ALA A 26 2.05 -17.67 10.25
N GLY A 27 2.32 -16.80 9.28
CA GLY A 27 1.63 -15.51 9.14
C GLY A 27 0.13 -15.65 8.88
N LEU A 28 -0.28 -16.57 7.99
CA LEU A 28 -1.70 -16.85 7.71
C LEU A 28 -2.43 -17.51 8.89
N LEU A 29 -1.71 -18.22 9.73
CA LEU A 29 -2.23 -18.85 10.93
C LEU A 29 -2.29 -17.90 12.11
N ARG A 30 -1.74 -16.71 12.01
CA ARG A 30 -1.82 -15.69 13.07
C ARG A 30 -3.27 -15.24 13.27
N ARG A 31 -3.65 -15.03 14.51
CA ARG A 31 -5.02 -14.68 14.93
C ARG A 31 -5.56 -13.43 14.21
N ARG A 32 -4.69 -12.47 13.89
CA ARG A 32 -5.01 -11.21 13.19
C ARG A 32 -5.46 -11.46 11.74
N SER A 33 -4.66 -12.15 10.95
CA SER A 33 -4.97 -12.45 9.53
C SER A 33 -6.25 -13.28 9.40
N ARG A 34 -6.45 -14.26 10.30
CA ARG A 34 -7.68 -15.07 10.34
C ARG A 34 -8.91 -14.25 10.70
N ARG A 35 -8.79 -13.29 11.65
CA ARG A 35 -9.89 -12.39 12.01
C ARG A 35 -10.26 -11.50 10.83
N LEU A 36 -9.26 -10.90 10.15
CA LEU A 36 -9.49 -10.06 8.98
C LEU A 36 -10.19 -10.85 7.86
N LEU A 37 -9.70 -12.03 7.52
CA LEU A 37 -10.35 -12.91 6.52
C LEU A 37 -11.78 -13.27 6.92
N ALA A 38 -12.02 -13.61 8.18
CA ALA A 38 -13.36 -13.96 8.65
C ALA A 38 -14.33 -12.77 8.58
N THR A 39 -13.85 -11.56 8.86
CA THR A 39 -14.64 -10.33 8.75
C THR A 39 -14.97 -10.02 7.29
N LEU A 40 -14.00 -10.13 6.38
CA LEU A 40 -14.17 -9.88 4.95
C LEU A 40 -15.06 -10.93 4.27
N ALA A 41 -14.91 -12.22 4.62
CA ALA A 41 -15.72 -13.30 4.07
C ALA A 41 -17.11 -13.41 4.70
N GLY A 42 -17.32 -12.78 5.86
CA GLY A 42 -18.56 -12.87 6.63
C GLY A 42 -19.83 -12.52 5.85
N PRO A 43 -19.90 -11.40 5.15
CA PRO A 43 -21.05 -10.99 4.36
C PRO A 43 -21.38 -11.97 3.22
N TYR A 44 -20.38 -12.65 2.67
CA TYR A 44 -20.48 -13.52 1.47
C TYR A 44 -20.67 -15.00 1.79
N ARG A 45 -20.98 -15.38 3.06
CA ARG A 45 -21.09 -16.79 3.49
C ARG A 45 -22.08 -17.60 2.66
N GLY A 46 -23.23 -17.03 2.31
CA GLY A 46 -24.24 -17.69 1.47
C GLY A 46 -23.71 -17.98 0.07
N GLU A 47 -23.08 -17.00 -0.56
CA GLU A 47 -22.50 -17.14 -1.90
C GLU A 47 -21.32 -18.11 -1.91
N LEU A 48 -20.50 -18.13 -0.85
CA LEU A 48 -19.41 -19.08 -0.68
C LEU A 48 -19.92 -20.53 -0.55
N LEU A 49 -21.07 -20.75 0.12
CA LEU A 49 -21.71 -22.07 0.17
C LEU A 49 -22.20 -22.52 -1.20
N VAL A 50 -22.81 -21.61 -1.99
CA VAL A 50 -23.21 -21.90 -3.37
C VAL A 50 -21.98 -22.22 -4.23
N ALA A 51 -20.90 -21.46 -4.10
CA ALA A 51 -19.65 -21.72 -4.80
C ALA A 51 -19.07 -23.11 -4.42
N ALA A 52 -19.11 -23.49 -3.14
CA ALA A 52 -18.70 -24.82 -2.67
C ALA A 52 -19.58 -25.95 -3.25
N ALA A 53 -20.88 -25.75 -3.36
CA ALA A 53 -21.77 -26.69 -4.00
C ALA A 53 -21.46 -26.84 -5.50
N LEU A 54 -21.27 -25.73 -6.21
CA LEU A 54 -20.93 -25.73 -7.65
C LEU A 54 -19.60 -26.43 -7.92
N ILE A 55 -18.57 -26.20 -7.10
CA ILE A 55 -17.26 -26.86 -7.26
C ILE A 55 -17.40 -28.39 -7.00
N THR A 56 -18.24 -28.78 -6.04
CA THR A 56 -18.52 -30.19 -5.75
C THR A 56 -19.25 -30.87 -6.91
N ILE A 57 -20.29 -30.26 -7.46
CA ILE A 57 -21.04 -30.76 -8.63
C ILE A 57 -20.10 -30.88 -9.84
N ARG A 58 -19.30 -29.82 -10.11
CA ARG A 58 -18.30 -29.84 -11.18
C ARG A 58 -17.32 -30.98 -11.02
N SER A 59 -16.77 -31.17 -9.81
CA SER A 59 -15.78 -32.21 -9.52
C SER A 59 -16.40 -33.59 -9.64
N ALA A 60 -17.62 -33.81 -9.16
CA ALA A 60 -18.33 -35.07 -9.31
C ALA A 60 -18.58 -35.42 -10.79
N ALA A 61 -19.05 -34.46 -11.59
CA ALA A 61 -19.23 -34.64 -13.01
C ALA A 61 -17.90 -34.94 -13.72
N TYR A 62 -16.82 -34.23 -13.41
CA TYR A 62 -15.48 -34.47 -13.97
C TYR A 62 -14.95 -35.86 -13.62
N LEU A 63 -15.08 -36.26 -12.37
CA LEU A 63 -14.63 -37.59 -11.89
C LEU A 63 -15.49 -38.76 -12.38
N SER A 64 -16.72 -38.54 -12.81
CA SER A 64 -17.55 -39.59 -13.39
C SER A 64 -17.13 -40.01 -14.80
N LEU A 65 -16.41 -39.12 -15.55
CA LEU A 65 -16.08 -39.38 -16.96
C LEU A 65 -15.25 -40.65 -17.19
N PRO A 66 -14.11 -40.88 -16.49
CA PRO A 66 -13.36 -42.14 -16.67
C PRO A 66 -14.14 -43.39 -16.32
N TYR A 67 -14.98 -43.33 -15.28
CA TYR A 67 -15.82 -44.43 -14.88
C TYR A 67 -16.86 -44.77 -15.95
N LEU A 68 -17.56 -43.79 -16.50
CA LEU A 68 -18.54 -43.97 -17.57
C LEU A 68 -17.89 -44.51 -18.85
N VAL A 69 -16.66 -44.06 -19.19
CA VAL A 69 -15.91 -44.62 -20.31
C VAL A 69 -15.63 -46.11 -20.09
N GLY A 70 -15.13 -46.49 -18.91
CA GLY A 70 -14.91 -47.90 -18.57
C GLY A 70 -16.17 -48.72 -18.65
N LEU A 71 -17.28 -48.20 -18.10
CA LEU A 71 -18.58 -48.87 -18.15
C LEU A 71 -19.11 -49.05 -19.61
N GLY A 72 -18.86 -48.01 -20.46
CA GLY A 72 -19.21 -48.06 -21.88
C GLY A 72 -18.47 -49.18 -22.64
N ILE A 73 -17.19 -49.37 -22.33
CA ILE A 73 -16.39 -50.46 -22.91
C ILE A 73 -16.93 -51.80 -22.43
N ASP A 74 -17.12 -51.99 -21.13
CA ASP A 74 -17.47 -53.29 -20.56
C ASP A 74 -18.92 -53.72 -20.88
N ARG A 75 -19.89 -52.82 -20.72
CA ARG A 75 -21.32 -53.11 -20.85
C ARG A 75 -21.93 -52.72 -22.20
N GLY A 76 -21.26 -51.88 -22.98
CA GLY A 76 -21.71 -51.46 -24.31
C GLY A 76 -20.99 -52.24 -25.41
N ILE A 77 -19.67 -51.98 -25.53
CA ILE A 77 -18.88 -52.52 -26.64
C ILE A 77 -18.64 -54.02 -26.51
N HIS A 78 -18.15 -54.46 -25.32
CA HIS A 78 -17.82 -55.87 -25.11
C HIS A 78 -19.01 -56.78 -25.21
N THR A 79 -20.20 -56.34 -24.79
CA THR A 79 -21.45 -57.14 -24.87
C THR A 79 -22.20 -56.94 -26.19
N GLY A 80 -21.78 -56.09 -27.09
CA GLY A 80 -22.46 -55.72 -28.34
C GLY A 80 -23.81 -55.03 -28.15
N ASN A 81 -24.11 -54.50 -26.95
CA ASN A 81 -25.41 -53.91 -26.63
C ASN A 81 -25.42 -52.39 -26.96
N LEU A 82 -25.91 -52.06 -28.17
CA LEU A 82 -25.99 -50.70 -28.68
C LEU A 82 -26.84 -49.77 -27.79
N ARG A 83 -27.98 -50.28 -27.26
CA ARG A 83 -28.86 -49.48 -26.39
C ARG A 83 -28.17 -49.06 -25.09
N THR A 84 -27.39 -49.95 -24.49
CA THR A 84 -26.60 -49.65 -23.29
C THR A 84 -25.49 -48.64 -23.62
N LEU A 85 -24.84 -48.76 -24.77
CA LEU A 85 -23.84 -47.85 -25.26
C LEU A 85 -24.42 -46.43 -25.46
N GLU A 86 -25.58 -46.31 -26.11
CA GLU A 86 -26.29 -45.04 -26.32
C GLU A 86 -26.64 -44.35 -24.98
N ILE A 87 -27.14 -45.11 -24.00
CA ILE A 87 -27.43 -44.55 -22.66
C ILE A 87 -26.16 -44.05 -21.99
N ILE A 88 -25.04 -44.78 -22.06
CA ILE A 88 -23.77 -44.36 -21.43
C ILE A 88 -23.17 -43.16 -22.15
N VAL A 89 -23.24 -43.10 -23.47
CA VAL A 89 -22.81 -41.92 -24.25
C VAL A 89 -23.70 -40.72 -23.90
N GLY A 90 -25.01 -40.88 -23.77
CA GLY A 90 -25.91 -39.84 -23.29
C GLY A 90 -25.55 -39.36 -21.88
N ALA A 91 -25.20 -40.26 -20.96
CA ALA A 91 -24.74 -39.93 -19.62
C ALA A 91 -23.39 -39.19 -19.63
N LEU A 92 -22.45 -39.56 -20.52
CA LEU A 92 -21.19 -38.85 -20.73
C LEU A 92 -21.41 -37.40 -21.21
N LEU A 93 -22.29 -37.27 -22.24
CA LEU A 93 -22.64 -35.94 -22.75
C LEU A 93 -23.30 -35.07 -21.67
N LEU A 94 -24.22 -35.65 -20.89
CA LEU A 94 -24.84 -34.94 -19.76
C LEU A 94 -23.81 -34.52 -18.71
N ALA A 95 -22.89 -35.43 -18.34
CA ALA A 95 -21.82 -35.10 -17.38
C ALA A 95 -20.91 -33.97 -17.88
N LEU A 96 -20.54 -33.96 -19.18
CA LEU A 96 -19.77 -32.88 -19.79
C LEU A 96 -20.53 -31.55 -19.75
N VAL A 97 -21.83 -31.54 -20.07
CA VAL A 97 -22.66 -30.34 -20.03
C VAL A 97 -22.79 -29.82 -18.59
N VAL A 98 -23.09 -30.73 -17.63
CA VAL A 98 -23.18 -30.37 -16.21
C VAL A 98 -21.85 -29.77 -15.70
N GLN A 99 -20.72 -30.46 -16.05
CA GLN A 99 -19.40 -29.97 -15.70
C GLN A 99 -19.14 -28.55 -16.27
N ALA A 100 -19.44 -28.31 -17.54
CA ALA A 100 -19.23 -27.03 -18.21
C ALA A 100 -20.08 -25.90 -17.60
N LEU A 101 -21.38 -26.20 -17.37
CA LEU A 101 -22.30 -25.22 -16.75
C LEU A 101 -21.93 -24.91 -15.29
N ALA A 102 -21.62 -25.95 -14.51
CA ALA A 102 -21.19 -25.76 -13.12
C ALA A 102 -19.87 -24.99 -13.03
N ASN A 103 -18.92 -25.26 -13.94
CA ASN A 103 -17.66 -24.54 -14.03
C ASN A 103 -17.89 -23.05 -14.40
N TYR A 104 -18.73 -22.79 -15.40
CA TYR A 104 -19.08 -21.43 -15.80
C TYR A 104 -19.73 -20.64 -14.66
N ALA A 105 -20.74 -21.24 -14.02
CA ALA A 105 -21.44 -20.62 -12.88
C ALA A 105 -20.49 -20.38 -11.71
N PHE A 106 -19.63 -21.35 -11.40
CA PHE A 106 -18.62 -21.23 -10.35
C PHE A 106 -17.62 -20.10 -10.62
N LEU A 107 -17.03 -20.04 -11.83
CA LEU A 107 -16.05 -19.01 -12.18
C LEU A 107 -16.66 -17.61 -12.13
N ARG A 108 -17.90 -17.46 -12.62
CA ARG A 108 -18.64 -16.20 -12.57
C ARG A 108 -18.91 -15.76 -11.13
N LEU A 109 -19.38 -16.68 -10.28
CA LEU A 109 -19.70 -16.40 -8.88
C LEU A 109 -18.42 -16.10 -8.07
N SER A 110 -17.40 -16.94 -8.19
CA SER A 110 -16.13 -16.77 -7.48
C SER A 110 -15.41 -15.47 -7.88
N GLY A 111 -15.42 -15.13 -9.18
CA GLY A 111 -14.86 -13.89 -9.67
C GLY A 111 -15.58 -12.67 -9.10
N ARG A 112 -16.93 -12.70 -9.00
CA ARG A 112 -17.73 -11.64 -8.38
C ARG A 112 -17.41 -11.51 -6.89
N ILE A 113 -17.47 -12.60 -6.13
CA ILE A 113 -17.16 -12.58 -4.69
C ILE A 113 -15.76 -12.03 -4.44
N GLY A 114 -14.77 -12.46 -5.24
CA GLY A 114 -13.39 -11.96 -5.14
C GLY A 114 -13.31 -10.45 -5.37
N ALA A 115 -13.96 -9.95 -6.42
CA ALA A 115 -13.99 -8.52 -6.74
C ALA A 115 -14.67 -7.68 -5.64
N ASP A 116 -15.80 -8.16 -5.11
CA ASP A 116 -16.56 -7.47 -4.07
C ASP A 116 -15.78 -7.44 -2.73
N ILE A 117 -15.13 -8.54 -2.33
CA ILE A 117 -14.24 -8.59 -1.15
C ILE A 117 -13.09 -7.60 -1.29
N LEU A 118 -12.45 -7.52 -2.46
CA LEU A 118 -11.33 -6.60 -2.70
C LEU A 118 -11.79 -5.14 -2.75
N PHE A 119 -12.97 -4.89 -3.29
CA PHE A 119 -13.58 -3.56 -3.28
C PHE A 119 -13.82 -3.09 -1.83
N ASP A 120 -14.46 -3.92 -1.00
CA ASP A 120 -14.72 -3.60 0.40
C ASP A 120 -13.43 -3.41 1.20
N LEU A 121 -12.41 -4.24 0.95
CA LEU A 121 -11.10 -4.10 1.58
C LEU A 121 -10.42 -2.79 1.20
N ARG A 122 -10.39 -2.44 -0.09
CA ARG A 122 -9.81 -1.17 -0.55
C ARG A 122 -10.53 0.03 0.05
N ARG A 123 -11.87 -0.01 0.06
CA ARG A 123 -12.69 1.06 0.65
C ARG A 123 -12.39 1.23 2.14
N THR A 124 -12.39 0.13 2.90
CA THR A 124 -12.13 0.15 4.34
C THR A 124 -10.71 0.63 4.65
N LEU A 125 -9.71 0.11 3.92
CA LEU A 125 -8.32 0.48 4.12
C LEU A 125 -8.07 1.96 3.77
N PHE A 126 -8.65 2.44 2.66
CA PHE A 126 -8.50 3.83 2.24
C PHE A 126 -9.17 4.80 3.22
N ALA A 127 -10.37 4.49 3.70
CA ALA A 127 -11.05 5.29 4.72
C ALA A 127 -10.22 5.33 6.01
N HIS A 128 -9.77 4.17 6.49
CA HIS A 128 -8.96 4.07 7.71
C HIS A 128 -7.63 4.83 7.62
N VAL A 129 -6.92 4.71 6.49
CA VAL A 129 -5.65 5.43 6.28
C VAL A 129 -5.88 6.94 6.35
N GLN A 130 -6.99 7.49 5.86
CA GLN A 130 -7.28 8.93 5.95
C GLN A 130 -7.54 9.42 7.40
N GLU A 131 -7.99 8.54 8.29
CA GLU A 131 -8.23 8.86 9.71
C GLU A 131 -6.95 8.82 10.55
N LEU A 132 -5.86 8.22 10.02
CA LEU A 132 -4.60 8.10 10.75
C LEU A 132 -3.90 9.46 10.91
N SER A 133 -3.26 9.64 12.07
CA SER A 133 -2.54 10.85 12.42
C SER A 133 -1.29 11.07 11.57
N LEU A 134 -0.80 12.31 11.49
CA LEU A 134 0.40 12.69 10.74
C LEU A 134 1.63 11.85 11.14
N SER A 135 1.74 11.44 12.41
CA SER A 135 2.78 10.56 12.92
C SER A 135 2.89 9.23 12.18
N PHE A 136 1.79 8.71 11.66
CA PHE A 136 1.78 7.51 10.82
C PHE A 136 2.46 7.80 9.47
N TYR A 137 2.12 8.89 8.81
CA TYR A 137 2.66 9.26 7.50
C TYR A 137 4.15 9.65 7.54
N GLU A 138 4.65 10.08 8.69
CA GLU A 138 6.09 10.32 8.90
C GLU A 138 6.88 9.02 9.12
N ARG A 139 6.25 7.99 9.68
CA ARG A 139 6.85 6.64 9.85
C ARG A 139 6.75 5.80 8.58
N TYR A 140 5.64 5.92 7.85
CA TYR A 140 5.36 5.17 6.63
C TYR A 140 5.53 6.05 5.41
N THR A 141 6.45 5.70 4.53
CA THR A 141 6.63 6.42 3.26
C THR A 141 5.39 6.27 2.38
N SER A 142 5.10 7.29 1.55
CA SER A 142 3.97 7.25 0.59
C SER A 142 4.03 6.01 -0.31
N GLY A 143 5.22 5.58 -0.72
CA GLY A 143 5.42 4.38 -1.53
C GLY A 143 4.98 3.10 -0.82
N ARG A 144 5.23 2.97 0.49
CA ARG A 144 4.74 1.84 1.28
C ARG A 144 3.22 1.81 1.35
N ILE A 145 2.57 2.94 1.60
CA ILE A 145 1.11 3.02 1.66
C ILE A 145 0.50 2.65 0.31
N ILE A 146 1.05 3.18 -0.79
CA ILE A 146 0.62 2.83 -2.15
C ILE A 146 0.79 1.34 -2.41
N SER A 147 1.94 0.75 -2.02
CA SER A 147 2.19 -0.70 -2.17
C SER A 147 1.16 -1.55 -1.39
N ARG A 148 0.71 -1.11 -0.18
CA ARG A 148 -0.36 -1.79 0.57
C ARG A 148 -1.69 -1.74 -0.18
N LEU A 149 -2.03 -0.58 -0.77
CA LEU A 149 -3.29 -0.37 -1.51
C LEU A 149 -3.30 -1.02 -2.90
N THR A 150 -2.14 -1.45 -3.42
CA THR A 150 -1.99 -2.07 -4.74
C THR A 150 -1.47 -3.49 -4.64
N SER A 151 -0.16 -3.70 -4.60
CA SER A 151 0.47 -5.01 -4.74
C SER A 151 0.11 -6.01 -3.63
N ASP A 152 -0.08 -5.57 -2.37
CA ASP A 152 -0.50 -6.47 -1.30
C ASP A 152 -1.97 -6.91 -1.49
N ILE A 153 -2.84 -6.03 -2.01
CA ILE A 153 -4.21 -6.41 -2.37
C ILE A 153 -4.24 -7.32 -3.61
N ASP A 154 -3.36 -7.10 -4.59
CA ASP A 154 -3.27 -7.96 -5.77
C ASP A 154 -2.80 -9.38 -5.42
N ALA A 155 -1.92 -9.55 -4.42
CA ALA A 155 -1.57 -10.85 -3.89
C ALA A 155 -2.77 -11.59 -3.26
N LEU A 156 -3.71 -10.86 -2.64
CA LEU A 156 -4.98 -11.44 -2.17
C LEU A 156 -5.91 -11.79 -3.31
N ASN A 157 -5.96 -10.96 -4.35
CA ASN A 157 -6.73 -11.25 -5.56
C ASN A 157 -6.30 -12.57 -6.18
N GLU A 158 -5.00 -12.80 -6.34
CA GLU A 158 -4.45 -14.04 -6.88
C GLU A 158 -4.85 -15.25 -6.03
N LEU A 159 -4.80 -15.13 -4.69
CA LEU A 159 -5.26 -16.20 -3.79
C LEU A 159 -6.75 -16.49 -3.94
N LEU A 160 -7.60 -15.47 -3.98
CA LEU A 160 -9.06 -15.63 -4.06
C LEU A 160 -9.51 -16.12 -5.43
N ALA A 161 -8.94 -15.60 -6.52
CA ALA A 161 -9.34 -15.92 -7.88
C ALA A 161 -8.90 -17.33 -8.31
N THR A 162 -7.67 -17.71 -8.00
CA THR A 162 -7.06 -18.96 -8.50
C THR A 162 -6.64 -19.91 -7.39
N GLY A 163 -6.07 -19.38 -6.30
CA GLY A 163 -5.43 -20.18 -5.28
C GLY A 163 -6.38 -21.11 -4.52
N LEU A 164 -7.43 -20.57 -3.92
CA LEU A 164 -8.38 -21.35 -3.13
C LEU A 164 -9.12 -22.39 -3.98
N THR A 165 -9.48 -22.00 -5.20
CA THR A 165 -10.18 -22.87 -6.15
C THR A 165 -9.34 -24.08 -6.55
N SER A 166 -8.07 -23.86 -6.90
CA SER A 166 -7.17 -24.93 -7.33
C SER A 166 -6.91 -25.93 -6.20
N VAL A 167 -6.67 -25.45 -4.97
CA VAL A 167 -6.42 -26.34 -3.82
C VAL A 167 -7.64 -27.19 -3.45
N ILE A 168 -8.81 -26.55 -3.35
CA ILE A 168 -10.04 -27.29 -3.00
C ILE A 168 -10.32 -28.35 -4.05
N THR A 169 -10.24 -27.99 -5.34
CA THR A 169 -10.44 -28.94 -6.44
C THR A 169 -9.38 -30.05 -6.41
N SER A 170 -8.11 -29.73 -6.23
CA SER A 170 -7.01 -30.69 -6.20
C SER A 170 -7.16 -31.67 -5.03
N LEU A 171 -7.52 -31.18 -3.85
CA LEU A 171 -7.72 -32.00 -2.67
C LEU A 171 -8.91 -32.96 -2.85
N ILE A 172 -10.06 -32.46 -3.34
CA ILE A 172 -11.23 -33.27 -3.65
C ILE A 172 -10.86 -34.34 -4.69
N SER A 173 -10.15 -33.95 -5.77
CA SER A 173 -9.77 -34.88 -6.85
C SER A 173 -8.85 -35.98 -6.34
N VAL A 174 -7.78 -35.65 -5.61
CA VAL A 174 -6.83 -36.67 -5.11
C VAL A 174 -7.51 -37.64 -4.17
N VAL A 175 -8.31 -37.14 -3.21
CA VAL A 175 -9.03 -38.03 -2.27
C VAL A 175 -10.07 -38.91 -2.99
N ALA A 176 -10.89 -38.31 -3.84
CA ALA A 176 -11.93 -39.03 -4.55
C ALA A 176 -11.36 -40.07 -5.53
N ILE A 177 -10.33 -39.70 -6.32
CA ILE A 177 -9.67 -40.61 -7.24
C ILE A 177 -9.06 -41.79 -6.48
N THR A 178 -8.38 -41.53 -5.36
CA THR A 178 -7.80 -42.57 -4.51
C THR A 178 -8.89 -43.59 -4.06
N VAL A 179 -10.02 -43.08 -3.57
CA VAL A 179 -11.15 -43.94 -3.15
C VAL A 179 -11.72 -44.70 -4.33
N ILE A 180 -11.90 -44.05 -5.49
CA ILE A 180 -12.43 -44.70 -6.70
C ILE A 180 -11.49 -45.81 -7.18
N LEU A 181 -10.18 -45.56 -7.27
CA LEU A 181 -9.19 -46.54 -7.70
C LEU A 181 -9.19 -47.79 -6.79
N LEU A 182 -9.20 -47.58 -5.46
CA LEU A 182 -9.24 -48.68 -4.49
C LEU A 182 -10.55 -49.48 -4.57
N ARG A 183 -11.66 -48.85 -4.95
CA ARG A 183 -12.94 -49.51 -5.12
C ARG A 183 -13.08 -50.24 -6.47
N LEU A 184 -12.43 -49.77 -7.51
CA LEU A 184 -12.43 -50.43 -8.82
C LEU A 184 -11.63 -51.73 -8.79
N ASP A 185 -10.38 -51.68 -8.30
CA ASP A 185 -9.54 -52.84 -8.00
C ASP A 185 -8.46 -52.47 -6.99
N ALA A 186 -8.49 -53.12 -5.82
CA ALA A 186 -7.58 -52.76 -4.72
C ALA A 186 -6.10 -53.07 -5.04
N ARG A 187 -5.81 -54.09 -5.88
CA ARG A 187 -4.44 -54.48 -6.24
C ARG A 187 -3.80 -53.40 -7.11
N LEU A 188 -4.51 -52.94 -8.15
CA LEU A 188 -4.05 -51.82 -9.00
C LEU A 188 -4.02 -50.50 -8.25
N GLY A 189 -4.99 -50.25 -7.35
CA GLY A 189 -5.02 -49.10 -6.47
C GLY A 189 -3.77 -49.02 -5.58
N LEU A 190 -3.33 -50.12 -4.98
CA LEU A 190 -2.09 -50.21 -4.19
C LEU A 190 -0.84 -49.92 -5.04
N VAL A 191 -0.77 -50.45 -6.28
CA VAL A 191 0.34 -50.13 -7.20
C VAL A 191 0.42 -48.63 -7.44
N THR A 192 -0.71 -47.96 -7.61
CA THR A 192 -0.77 -46.50 -7.77
C THR A 192 -0.31 -45.77 -6.50
N LEU A 193 -0.73 -46.26 -5.33
CA LEU A 193 -0.36 -45.63 -4.05
C LEU A 193 1.14 -45.75 -3.73
N VAL A 194 1.86 -46.74 -4.26
CA VAL A 194 3.33 -46.84 -4.11
C VAL A 194 4.04 -45.67 -4.76
N ALA A 195 3.46 -45.00 -5.76
CA ALA A 195 4.05 -43.79 -6.34
C ALA A 195 3.90 -42.56 -5.43
N MET A 196 2.95 -42.56 -4.48
CA MET A 196 2.65 -41.39 -3.62
C MET A 196 3.84 -40.97 -2.73
N PRO A 197 4.53 -41.86 -2.00
CA PRO A 197 5.72 -41.52 -1.24
C PRO A 197 6.82 -40.89 -2.11
N LEU A 198 6.99 -41.35 -3.35
CA LEU A 198 7.97 -40.80 -4.29
C LEU A 198 7.60 -39.39 -4.72
N VAL A 199 6.32 -39.15 -5.03
CA VAL A 199 5.80 -37.80 -5.38
C VAL A 199 5.94 -36.85 -4.19
N LEU A 200 5.59 -37.27 -2.97
CA LEU A 200 5.72 -36.47 -1.75
C LEU A 200 7.19 -36.14 -1.46
N GLY A 201 8.09 -37.11 -1.61
CA GLY A 201 9.54 -36.90 -1.45
C GLY A 201 10.10 -35.91 -2.46
N LEU A 202 9.72 -36.05 -3.74
CA LEU A 202 10.12 -35.12 -4.82
C LEU A 202 9.57 -33.71 -4.56
N THR A 203 8.31 -33.60 -4.15
CA THR A 203 7.66 -32.33 -3.82
C THR A 203 8.35 -31.66 -2.60
N TRP A 204 8.67 -32.43 -1.56
CA TRP A 204 9.40 -31.92 -0.40
C TRP A 204 10.81 -31.43 -0.78
N TRP A 205 11.55 -32.23 -1.56
CA TRP A 205 12.88 -31.84 -2.07
C TRP A 205 12.81 -30.55 -2.90
N PHE A 206 11.88 -30.48 -3.85
CA PHE A 206 11.67 -29.29 -4.68
C PHE A 206 11.35 -28.07 -3.84
N ARG A 207 10.38 -28.17 -2.93
CA ARG A 207 9.97 -27.07 -2.04
C ARG A 207 11.16 -26.52 -1.24
N ASN A 208 11.99 -27.40 -0.68
CA ASN A 208 13.10 -26.98 0.18
C ASN A 208 14.20 -26.22 -0.61
N ASN A 209 14.46 -26.66 -1.83
CA ASN A 209 15.47 -26.03 -2.69
C ASN A 209 14.91 -24.77 -3.39
N SER A 210 13.64 -24.81 -3.85
CA SER A 210 12.99 -23.65 -4.47
C SER A 210 12.91 -22.46 -3.53
N ALA A 211 12.58 -22.67 -2.26
CA ALA A 211 12.52 -21.58 -1.27
C ALA A 211 13.85 -20.82 -1.12
N ARG A 212 14.98 -21.51 -1.25
CA ARG A 212 16.31 -20.88 -1.23
C ARG A 212 16.58 -20.12 -2.53
N SER A 213 16.26 -20.74 -3.65
CA SER A 213 16.47 -20.19 -4.99
C SER A 213 15.63 -18.92 -5.21
N TYR A 214 14.35 -18.94 -4.89
CA TYR A 214 13.47 -17.76 -5.02
C TYR A 214 13.92 -16.59 -4.13
N ARG A 215 14.43 -16.86 -2.91
CA ARG A 215 15.03 -15.79 -2.08
C ARG A 215 16.29 -15.19 -2.71
N ALA A 216 17.11 -15.99 -3.39
CA ALA A 216 18.29 -15.50 -4.10
C ALA A 216 17.90 -14.62 -5.29
N VAL A 217 16.93 -15.05 -6.10
CA VAL A 217 16.38 -14.27 -7.22
C VAL A 217 15.80 -12.94 -6.71
N ARG A 218 14.99 -12.97 -5.64
CA ARG A 218 14.40 -11.75 -5.07
C ARG A 218 15.45 -10.77 -4.55
N ARG A 219 16.49 -11.24 -3.87
CA ARG A 219 17.59 -10.36 -3.44
C ARG A 219 18.34 -9.76 -4.61
N ALA A 220 18.56 -10.54 -5.66
CA ALA A 220 19.27 -10.05 -6.84
C ALA A 220 18.46 -9.00 -7.64
N ILE A 221 17.13 -9.18 -7.83
CA ILE A 221 16.29 -8.21 -8.53
C ILE A 221 16.17 -6.89 -7.75
N VAL A 222 16.15 -6.93 -6.40
CA VAL A 222 16.15 -5.71 -5.59
C VAL A 222 17.37 -4.85 -5.88
N LEU A 223 18.56 -5.43 -6.02
CA LEU A 223 19.77 -4.68 -6.37
C LEU A 223 19.68 -4.04 -7.75
N VAL A 224 19.07 -4.71 -8.73
CA VAL A 224 18.83 -4.16 -10.07
C VAL A 224 17.88 -2.97 -9.98
N ILE A 225 16.76 -3.10 -9.23
CA ILE A 225 15.77 -2.01 -9.08
C ILE A 225 16.40 -0.81 -8.37
N VAL A 226 17.16 -1.02 -7.30
CA VAL A 226 17.86 0.07 -6.59
C VAL A 226 18.78 0.82 -7.53
N HIS A 227 19.59 0.09 -8.28
CA HIS A 227 20.51 0.72 -9.23
C HIS A 227 19.78 1.52 -10.33
N TYR A 228 18.63 1.03 -10.83
CA TYR A 228 17.78 1.79 -11.74
C TYR A 228 17.26 3.09 -11.11
N VAL A 229 16.70 3.00 -9.91
CA VAL A 229 16.12 4.17 -9.22
C VAL A 229 17.19 5.22 -8.95
N GLU A 230 18.38 4.82 -8.49
CA GLU A 230 19.49 5.73 -8.25
C GLU A 230 20.04 6.34 -9.54
N SER A 231 20.25 5.52 -10.56
CA SER A 231 20.80 5.97 -11.84
C SER A 231 19.87 6.94 -12.57
N LEU A 232 18.58 6.62 -12.64
CA LEU A 232 17.59 7.48 -13.29
C LEU A 232 17.26 8.72 -12.45
N GLY A 233 17.20 8.58 -11.13
CA GLY A 233 17.03 9.71 -10.21
C GLY A 233 18.21 10.68 -10.27
N GLY A 234 19.43 10.15 -10.39
CA GLY A 234 20.69 10.91 -10.49
C GLY A 234 21.17 11.17 -11.92
N ILE A 235 20.34 11.00 -12.97
CA ILE A 235 20.79 11.01 -14.38
C ILE A 235 21.52 12.29 -14.75
N ARG A 236 21.11 13.44 -14.22
CA ARG A 236 21.80 14.72 -14.43
C ARG A 236 23.25 14.68 -13.93
N ALA A 237 23.50 14.07 -12.78
CA ALA A 237 24.85 13.93 -12.24
C ALA A 237 25.67 12.93 -13.07
N VAL A 238 25.06 11.80 -13.48
CA VAL A 238 25.70 10.81 -14.35
C VAL A 238 26.19 11.49 -15.63
N HIS A 239 25.35 12.27 -16.31
CA HIS A 239 25.72 13.01 -17.53
C HIS A 239 26.72 14.14 -17.26
N ALA A 240 26.52 14.92 -16.18
CA ALA A 240 27.42 16.04 -15.86
C ALA A 240 28.87 15.59 -15.61
N PHE A 241 29.04 14.40 -15.01
CA PHE A 241 30.34 13.84 -14.69
C PHE A 241 30.81 12.75 -15.68
N ARG A 242 30.08 12.52 -16.79
CA ARG A 242 30.38 11.49 -17.82
C ARG A 242 30.63 10.11 -17.22
N ARG A 243 29.75 9.69 -16.31
CA ARG A 243 29.89 8.42 -15.59
C ARG A 243 29.07 7.27 -16.18
N GLU A 244 28.49 7.44 -17.36
CA GLU A 244 27.70 6.43 -18.06
C GLU A 244 28.44 5.07 -18.18
N PRO A 245 29.73 5.01 -18.61
CA PRO A 245 30.43 3.72 -18.74
C PRO A 245 30.56 3.00 -17.39
N ARG A 246 30.87 3.75 -16.32
CA ARG A 246 31.00 3.17 -14.99
C ARG A 246 29.65 2.71 -14.43
N ASN A 247 28.61 3.48 -14.68
CA ASN A 247 27.25 3.14 -14.27
C ASN A 247 26.74 1.87 -14.99
N GLN A 248 27.07 1.76 -16.30
CA GLN A 248 26.78 0.58 -17.10
C GLN A 248 27.52 -0.67 -16.59
N GLU A 249 28.80 -0.56 -16.22
CA GLU A 249 29.58 -1.66 -15.66
C GLU A 249 28.98 -2.20 -14.37
N ILE A 250 28.53 -1.30 -13.45
CA ILE A 250 27.86 -1.67 -12.21
C ILE A 250 26.54 -2.38 -12.52
N PHE A 251 25.76 -1.85 -13.48
CA PHE A 251 24.50 -2.44 -13.90
C PHE A 251 24.70 -3.86 -14.46
N GLU A 252 25.71 -4.06 -15.30
CA GLU A 252 26.03 -5.38 -15.87
C GLU A 252 26.38 -6.41 -14.78
N ASP A 253 27.13 -6.03 -13.73
CA ASP A 253 27.43 -6.91 -12.60
C ASP A 253 26.16 -7.29 -11.84
N VAL A 254 25.33 -6.34 -11.42
CA VAL A 254 24.12 -6.64 -10.65
C VAL A 254 23.10 -7.41 -11.47
N ASN A 255 22.94 -7.08 -12.76
CA ASN A 255 22.07 -7.80 -13.69
C ASN A 255 22.58 -9.21 -14.00
N GLY A 256 23.90 -9.38 -14.07
CA GLY A 256 24.55 -10.68 -14.21
C GLY A 256 24.21 -11.60 -13.03
N ARG A 257 24.30 -11.11 -11.80
CA ARG A 257 23.90 -11.86 -10.60
C ARG A 257 22.41 -12.24 -10.60
N TYR A 258 21.55 -11.33 -11.05
CA TYR A 258 20.14 -11.62 -11.21
C TYR A 258 19.88 -12.71 -12.26
N ARG A 259 20.54 -12.62 -13.43
CA ARG A 259 20.49 -13.64 -14.47
C ARG A 259 20.89 -15.02 -13.94
N ASP A 260 22.01 -15.10 -13.20
CA ASP A 260 22.54 -16.38 -12.71
C ASP A 260 21.62 -17.00 -11.66
N ALA A 261 21.05 -16.17 -10.77
CA ALA A 261 20.04 -16.60 -9.80
C ALA A 261 18.77 -17.14 -10.52
N ASN A 262 18.31 -16.47 -11.60
CA ASN A 262 17.17 -16.93 -12.41
C ASN A 262 17.47 -18.24 -13.13
N ILE A 263 18.64 -18.37 -13.75
CA ILE A 263 19.04 -19.61 -14.43
C ILE A 263 18.99 -20.79 -13.44
N TRP A 264 19.52 -20.61 -12.22
CA TRP A 264 19.44 -21.64 -11.19
C TRP A 264 18.01 -21.96 -10.79
N SER A 265 17.16 -20.94 -10.58
CA SER A 265 15.74 -21.09 -10.26
C SER A 265 14.98 -21.85 -11.34
N ASN A 266 15.21 -21.46 -12.60
CA ASN A 266 14.56 -22.07 -13.76
C ASN A 266 15.02 -23.54 -13.96
N ARG A 267 16.30 -23.85 -13.76
CA ARG A 267 16.79 -25.24 -13.80
C ARG A 267 16.06 -26.12 -12.82
N LEU A 268 15.88 -25.61 -11.59
CA LEU A 268 15.16 -26.36 -10.55
C LEU A 268 13.68 -26.57 -10.93
N ALA A 269 12.99 -25.52 -11.39
CA ALA A 269 11.60 -25.58 -11.85
C ALA A 269 11.43 -26.50 -13.06
N SER A 270 12.34 -26.44 -14.02
CA SER A 270 12.35 -27.29 -15.21
C SER A 270 12.64 -28.76 -14.93
N THR A 271 13.16 -29.10 -13.74
CA THR A 271 13.37 -30.50 -13.34
C THR A 271 12.14 -31.08 -12.67
N PHE A 272 11.38 -30.28 -11.90
CA PHE A 272 10.26 -30.76 -11.09
C PHE A 272 9.08 -31.28 -11.95
N GLY A 273 8.60 -30.46 -12.90
CA GLY A 273 7.47 -30.84 -13.76
C GLY A 273 7.71 -32.13 -14.56
N PRO A 274 8.81 -32.21 -15.32
CA PRO A 274 9.18 -33.45 -16.01
C PRO A 274 9.37 -34.67 -15.12
N ALA A 275 9.92 -34.48 -13.90
CA ALA A 275 10.10 -35.59 -12.95
C ALA A 275 8.76 -36.15 -12.46
N ILE A 276 7.79 -35.29 -12.13
CA ILE A 276 6.42 -35.72 -11.78
C ILE A 276 5.76 -36.41 -12.97
N ASN A 277 5.86 -35.86 -14.17
CA ASN A 277 5.33 -36.47 -15.38
C ASN A 277 5.95 -37.86 -15.68
N LEU A 278 7.26 -37.98 -15.45
CA LEU A 278 7.96 -39.29 -15.60
C LEU A 278 7.42 -40.31 -14.60
N LEU A 279 7.27 -39.92 -13.32
CA LEU A 279 6.69 -40.79 -12.30
C LEU A 279 5.26 -41.21 -12.67
N GLY A 280 4.45 -40.28 -13.15
CA GLY A 280 3.08 -40.57 -13.62
C GLY A 280 3.07 -41.52 -14.80
N ARG A 281 3.95 -41.36 -15.79
CA ARG A 281 4.08 -42.25 -16.94
C ARG A 281 4.58 -43.64 -16.54
N LEU A 282 5.58 -43.74 -15.66
CA LEU A 282 6.07 -45.01 -15.13
C LEU A 282 4.97 -45.76 -14.37
N THR A 283 4.23 -45.04 -13.50
CA THR A 283 3.08 -45.61 -12.80
C THR A 283 2.02 -46.13 -13.77
N THR A 284 1.69 -45.34 -14.81
CA THR A 284 0.73 -45.75 -15.85
C THR A 284 1.23 -46.98 -16.61
N THR A 285 2.52 -47.07 -16.93
CA THR A 285 3.12 -48.22 -17.59
C THR A 285 3.05 -49.47 -16.71
N LEU A 286 3.36 -49.34 -15.40
CA LEU A 286 3.25 -50.45 -14.45
C LEU A 286 1.80 -50.95 -14.29
N VAL A 287 0.84 -50.01 -14.18
CA VAL A 287 -0.59 -50.32 -14.11
C VAL A 287 -1.08 -50.99 -15.40
N LEU A 288 -0.62 -50.53 -16.56
CA LEU A 288 -0.97 -51.15 -17.85
C LEU A 288 -0.37 -52.56 -17.98
N LEU A 289 0.86 -52.77 -17.56
CA LEU A 289 1.52 -54.05 -17.58
C LEU A 289 0.83 -55.06 -16.64
N PHE A 290 0.69 -54.69 -15.37
CA PHE A 290 0.07 -55.57 -14.36
C PHE A 290 -1.44 -55.72 -14.57
N GLY A 291 -2.16 -54.64 -14.88
CA GLY A 291 -3.57 -54.66 -15.19
C GLY A 291 -3.87 -55.41 -16.49
N GLY A 292 -3.04 -55.25 -17.53
CA GLY A 292 -3.12 -56.03 -18.77
C GLY A 292 -2.96 -57.53 -18.53
N TYR A 293 -2.00 -57.91 -17.66
CA TYR A 293 -1.83 -59.31 -17.24
C TYR A 293 -3.11 -59.85 -16.56
N LEU A 294 -3.72 -59.08 -15.64
CA LEU A 294 -4.98 -59.44 -14.99
C LEU A 294 -6.16 -59.54 -15.99
N VAL A 295 -6.21 -58.69 -17.01
CA VAL A 295 -7.22 -58.73 -18.07
C VAL A 295 -7.07 -60.01 -18.90
N VAL A 296 -5.85 -60.40 -19.31
CA VAL A 296 -5.58 -61.63 -20.06
C VAL A 296 -5.99 -62.87 -19.25
N GLN A 297 -5.82 -62.83 -17.92
CA GLN A 297 -6.27 -63.89 -17.02
C GLN A 297 -7.76 -63.86 -16.73
N GLY A 298 -8.54 -62.94 -17.25
CA GLY A 298 -9.97 -62.78 -16.99
C GLY A 298 -10.35 -62.33 -15.59
N GLN A 299 -9.35 -61.81 -14.81
CA GLN A 299 -9.55 -61.30 -13.44
C GLN A 299 -9.93 -59.82 -13.38
N LEU A 300 -9.77 -59.10 -14.49
CA LEU A 300 -10.08 -57.68 -14.63
C LEU A 300 -10.73 -57.44 -16.00
N THR A 301 -11.67 -56.47 -16.07
CA THR A 301 -12.26 -56.08 -17.36
C THR A 301 -11.42 -55.01 -18.05
N LEU A 302 -11.52 -54.96 -19.39
CA LEU A 302 -10.80 -53.96 -20.19
C LEU A 302 -11.28 -52.54 -19.87
N GLY A 303 -12.57 -52.37 -19.57
CA GLY A 303 -13.13 -51.06 -19.21
C GLY A 303 -12.60 -50.55 -17.89
N VAL A 304 -12.44 -51.43 -16.87
CA VAL A 304 -11.82 -51.05 -15.60
C VAL A 304 -10.37 -50.62 -15.80
N LEU A 305 -9.57 -51.37 -16.60
CA LEU A 305 -8.19 -50.99 -16.90
C LEU A 305 -8.12 -49.61 -17.59
N THR A 306 -9.02 -49.38 -18.56
CA THR A 306 -9.11 -48.08 -19.26
C THR A 306 -9.46 -46.95 -18.29
N ALA A 307 -10.42 -47.15 -17.40
CA ALA A 307 -10.79 -46.19 -16.38
C ALA A 307 -9.59 -45.85 -15.46
N PHE A 308 -8.80 -46.87 -15.04
CA PHE A 308 -7.57 -46.68 -14.27
C PHE A 308 -6.57 -45.75 -14.97
N VAL A 309 -6.27 -46.01 -16.25
CA VAL A 309 -5.33 -45.21 -17.03
C VAL A 309 -5.80 -43.75 -17.14
N LEU A 310 -7.10 -43.54 -17.33
CA LEU A 310 -7.68 -42.19 -17.38
C LEU A 310 -7.63 -41.48 -16.02
N TYR A 311 -7.94 -42.19 -14.91
CA TYR A 311 -7.83 -41.62 -13.56
C TYR A 311 -6.40 -41.32 -13.16
N LEU A 312 -5.42 -42.13 -13.54
CA LEU A 312 -4.01 -41.86 -13.26
C LEU A 312 -3.56 -40.50 -13.83
N ARG A 313 -4.01 -40.18 -15.04
CA ARG A 313 -3.72 -38.87 -15.64
C ARG A 313 -4.29 -37.71 -14.79
N GLN A 314 -5.54 -37.84 -14.35
CA GLN A 314 -6.22 -36.87 -13.50
C GLN A 314 -5.63 -36.82 -12.07
N PHE A 315 -4.99 -37.90 -11.61
CA PHE A 315 -4.39 -38.00 -10.28
C PHE A 315 -3.08 -37.22 -10.14
N PHE A 316 -2.22 -37.21 -11.18
CA PHE A 316 -0.92 -36.57 -11.15
C PHE A 316 -0.98 -35.05 -11.50
N GLU A 317 -1.99 -34.61 -12.22
CA GLU A 317 -2.19 -33.21 -12.62
C GLU A 317 -2.24 -32.23 -11.40
N PRO A 318 -3.04 -32.51 -10.36
CA PRO A 318 -3.12 -31.65 -9.18
C PRO A 318 -1.83 -31.49 -8.39
N MET A 319 -0.90 -32.45 -8.50
CA MET A 319 0.39 -32.37 -7.78
C MET A 319 1.30 -31.24 -8.26
N GLN A 320 1.17 -30.83 -9.53
CA GLN A 320 1.90 -29.70 -10.08
C GLN A 320 1.32 -28.37 -9.59
N ASP A 321 -0.01 -28.29 -9.48
CA ASP A 321 -0.72 -27.08 -9.04
C ASP A 321 -0.45 -26.76 -7.56
N LEU A 322 -0.31 -27.76 -6.70
CA LEU A 322 -0.03 -27.59 -5.28
C LEU A 322 1.28 -26.83 -5.00
N SER A 323 2.28 -26.99 -5.87
CA SER A 323 3.56 -26.27 -5.73
C SER A 323 3.44 -24.78 -6.03
N GLN A 324 2.64 -24.42 -7.04
CA GLN A 324 2.38 -23.01 -7.36
C GLN A 324 1.50 -22.35 -6.29
N PHE A 325 0.49 -23.05 -5.83
CA PHE A 325 -0.39 -22.60 -4.77
C PHE A 325 0.38 -22.18 -3.51
N TYR A 326 1.40 -22.94 -3.11
CA TYR A 326 2.19 -22.59 -1.91
C TYR A 326 2.80 -21.19 -1.98
N ASN A 327 3.28 -20.77 -3.15
CA ASN A 327 3.86 -19.43 -3.34
C ASN A 327 2.77 -18.34 -3.25
N VAL A 328 1.62 -18.56 -3.90
CA VAL A 328 0.47 -17.65 -3.85
C VAL A 328 -0.03 -17.53 -2.40
N PHE A 329 -0.13 -18.65 -1.70
CA PHE A 329 -0.55 -18.70 -0.31
C PHE A 329 0.41 -17.95 0.63
N GLN A 330 1.72 -18.08 0.44
CA GLN A 330 2.72 -17.33 1.22
C GLN A 330 2.65 -15.83 0.95
N ALA A 331 2.55 -15.43 -0.33
CA ALA A 331 2.45 -14.03 -0.71
C ALA A 331 1.20 -13.37 -0.11
N ALA A 332 0.04 -14.03 -0.25
CA ALA A 332 -1.21 -13.55 0.32
C ALA A 332 -1.18 -13.50 1.87
N GLY A 333 -0.52 -14.46 2.51
CA GLY A 333 -0.35 -14.47 3.96
C GLY A 333 0.47 -13.30 4.48
N ALA A 334 1.58 -13.00 3.80
CA ALA A 334 2.39 -11.83 4.12
C ALA A 334 1.61 -10.52 3.87
N ALA A 335 0.87 -10.45 2.75
CA ALA A 335 0.01 -9.31 2.45
C ALA A 335 -1.07 -9.09 3.52
N LEU A 336 -1.78 -10.16 3.94
CA LEU A 336 -2.78 -10.08 5.00
C LEU A 336 -2.22 -9.60 6.34
N GLU A 337 -1.02 -10.06 6.72
CA GLU A 337 -0.38 -9.61 7.96
C GLU A 337 -0.08 -8.12 7.92
N LYS A 338 0.44 -7.63 6.80
CA LYS A 338 0.76 -6.23 6.57
C LYS A 338 -0.51 -5.36 6.55
N LEU A 339 -1.55 -5.79 5.83
CA LEU A 339 -2.83 -5.07 5.75
C LEU A 339 -3.55 -5.04 7.10
N ALA A 340 -3.54 -6.16 7.85
CA ALA A 340 -4.07 -6.21 9.21
C ALA A 340 -3.32 -5.25 10.13
N GLY A 341 -1.99 -5.14 10.00
CA GLY A 341 -1.19 -4.18 10.77
C GLY A 341 -1.58 -2.73 10.51
N VAL A 342 -1.89 -2.37 9.26
CA VAL A 342 -2.37 -1.01 8.94
C VAL A 342 -3.78 -0.76 9.48
N ILE A 343 -4.70 -1.73 9.34
CA ILE A 343 -6.09 -1.60 9.83
C ILE A 343 -6.16 -1.53 11.37
N GLU A 344 -5.25 -2.19 12.07
CA GLU A 344 -5.17 -2.17 13.53
C GLU A 344 -4.41 -0.95 14.10
N GLU A 345 -3.76 -0.15 13.24
CA GLU A 345 -3.09 1.08 13.68
C GLU A 345 -4.12 2.07 14.21
N THR A 346 -3.91 2.60 15.40
CA THR A 346 -4.82 3.55 16.03
C THR A 346 -4.32 4.98 15.84
N PRO A 347 -5.20 5.95 15.53
CA PRO A 347 -4.82 7.35 15.49
C PRO A 347 -4.19 7.79 16.82
N THR A 348 -3.02 8.43 16.78
CA THR A 348 -2.36 9.00 17.98
C THR A 348 -3.02 10.30 18.43
N VAL A 349 -3.83 10.90 17.57
CA VAL A 349 -4.66 12.09 17.85
C VAL A 349 -6.11 11.69 17.59
N PRO A 350 -6.80 11.10 18.59
CA PRO A 350 -8.16 10.62 18.43
C PRO A 350 -9.17 11.78 18.44
N GLU A 351 -10.31 11.56 17.78
CA GLU A 351 -11.48 12.43 17.91
C GLU A 351 -12.00 12.39 19.35
N PRO A 352 -12.39 13.54 19.96
CA PRO A 352 -12.92 13.57 21.31
C PRO A 352 -14.26 12.83 21.39
N VAL A 353 -14.42 12.02 22.44
CA VAL A 353 -15.67 11.26 22.68
C VAL A 353 -16.88 12.18 22.93
N SER A 354 -16.63 13.33 23.57
CA SER A 354 -17.64 14.35 23.86
C SER A 354 -17.10 15.72 23.49
N PRO A 355 -17.20 16.09 22.19
CA PRO A 355 -16.62 17.33 21.70
C PRO A 355 -17.33 18.55 22.31
N VAL A 356 -16.54 19.52 22.73
CA VAL A 356 -17.01 20.84 23.16
C VAL A 356 -17.28 21.66 21.89
N ARG A 357 -18.46 22.24 21.78
CA ARG A 357 -18.78 23.17 20.72
C ARG A 357 -18.18 24.56 21.04
N MET A 358 -17.47 25.09 20.09
CA MET A 358 -16.97 26.48 20.19
C MET A 358 -18.06 27.44 19.76
N GLY A 359 -18.33 28.46 20.57
CA GLY A 359 -19.21 29.57 20.19
C GLY A 359 -18.54 30.51 19.19
N SER A 360 -18.47 31.81 19.48
CA SER A 360 -17.64 32.75 18.69
C SER A 360 -16.16 32.52 19.01
N ILE A 361 -15.36 32.29 17.98
CA ILE A 361 -13.92 32.04 18.11
C ILE A 361 -13.19 33.39 17.97
N ALA A 362 -12.51 33.82 19.03
CA ALA A 362 -11.66 35.01 19.02
C ALA A 362 -10.26 34.69 18.46
N GLY A 363 -9.75 33.52 18.76
CA GLY A 363 -8.46 33.02 18.24
C GLY A 363 -7.26 33.23 19.19
N ALA A 364 -7.47 33.35 20.50
CA ALA A 364 -6.36 33.36 21.45
C ALA A 364 -5.80 31.94 21.61
N VAL A 365 -4.46 31.78 21.51
CA VAL A 365 -3.79 30.49 21.64
C VAL A 365 -2.87 30.51 22.86
N ALA A 366 -2.93 29.45 23.69
CA ALA A 366 -1.98 29.32 24.79
C ALA A 366 -1.36 27.92 24.86
N PHE A 367 -0.10 27.88 25.28
CA PHE A 367 0.63 26.71 25.73
C PHE A 367 0.72 26.78 27.25
N GLU A 368 0.28 25.76 27.95
CA GLU A 368 0.26 25.72 29.42
C GLU A 368 1.04 24.49 29.89
N GLY A 369 2.28 24.70 30.37
CA GLY A 369 3.19 23.65 30.82
C GLY A 369 3.50 22.59 29.75
N VAL A 370 3.59 22.99 28.48
CA VAL A 370 3.65 22.03 27.37
C VAL A 370 5.02 21.41 27.25
N THR A 371 5.06 20.08 27.35
CA THR A 371 6.21 19.25 27.03
C THR A 371 5.85 18.31 25.88
N PHE A 372 6.76 18.14 24.92
CA PHE A 372 6.52 17.24 23.79
C PHE A 372 7.77 16.47 23.37
N ALA A 373 7.57 15.19 23.07
CA ALA A 373 8.60 14.30 22.54
C ALA A 373 8.10 13.55 21.30
N TYR A 374 8.93 13.48 20.26
CA TYR A 374 8.76 12.51 19.19
C TYR A 374 9.35 11.19 19.64
N ARG A 375 8.51 10.20 19.96
CA ARG A 375 8.93 8.95 20.61
C ARG A 375 9.70 9.24 21.91
N ASP A 376 10.98 8.86 21.98
CA ASP A 376 11.83 9.00 23.16
C ASP A 376 12.65 10.31 23.18
N LYS A 377 12.60 11.09 22.10
CA LYS A 377 13.38 12.34 22.00
C LYS A 377 12.52 13.55 22.35
N ALA A 378 12.73 14.13 23.53
CA ALA A 378 12.09 15.37 23.93
C ALA A 378 12.56 16.53 23.02
N VAL A 379 11.62 17.36 22.57
CA VAL A 379 11.83 18.48 21.66
C VAL A 379 11.35 19.79 22.26
N LEU A 380 10.29 19.78 23.05
CA LEU A 380 9.79 20.96 23.75
C LEU A 380 9.77 20.69 25.25
N HIS A 381 10.14 21.67 26.05
CA HIS A 381 10.37 21.53 27.48
C HIS A 381 9.64 22.63 28.25
N ASP A 382 8.50 22.28 28.88
CA ASP A 382 7.76 23.12 29.81
C ASP A 382 7.50 24.54 29.26
N LEU A 383 6.74 24.60 28.17
CA LEU A 383 6.42 25.86 27.50
C LEU A 383 5.15 26.47 28.08
N ASP A 384 5.28 27.71 28.57
CA ASP A 384 4.18 28.59 28.96
C ASP A 384 4.19 29.83 28.06
N ILE A 385 3.23 29.91 27.13
CA ILE A 385 3.15 31.00 26.15
C ILE A 385 1.67 31.34 25.99
N HIS A 386 1.39 32.65 26.00
CA HIS A 386 0.06 33.16 25.65
C HIS A 386 0.16 34.10 24.44
N ILE A 387 -0.63 33.79 23.40
CA ILE A 387 -0.76 34.58 22.17
C ILE A 387 -2.18 35.15 22.16
N PRO A 388 -2.35 36.47 22.41
CA PRO A 388 -3.67 37.10 22.34
C PRO A 388 -4.32 37.00 20.96
N ALA A 389 -5.64 37.08 20.94
CA ALA A 389 -6.39 37.12 19.68
C ALA A 389 -5.97 38.32 18.83
N GLY A 390 -5.75 38.12 17.54
CA GLY A 390 -5.35 39.11 16.57
C GLY A 390 -3.86 39.45 16.57
N GLN A 391 -3.01 38.85 17.43
CA GLN A 391 -1.57 39.09 17.47
C GLN A 391 -0.84 38.26 16.40
N ILE A 392 0.10 38.88 15.70
CA ILE A 392 1.01 38.23 14.76
C ILE A 392 2.33 37.91 15.48
N VAL A 393 2.68 36.64 15.60
CA VAL A 393 3.88 36.18 16.30
C VAL A 393 4.83 35.48 15.32
N ALA A 394 6.11 35.90 15.32
CA ALA A 394 7.15 35.21 14.57
C ALA A 394 7.93 34.25 15.48
N LEU A 395 8.05 32.99 15.06
CA LEU A 395 8.91 31.98 15.68
C LEU A 395 10.28 32.01 14.99
N VAL A 396 11.34 32.32 15.74
CA VAL A 396 12.71 32.43 15.25
C VAL A 396 13.62 31.50 16.04
N GLY A 397 14.68 31.00 15.42
CA GLY A 397 15.65 30.08 16.06
C GLY A 397 16.31 29.16 15.06
N GLU A 398 17.32 28.41 15.49
CA GLU A 398 18.05 27.49 14.65
C GLU A 398 17.17 26.33 14.14
N THR A 399 17.63 25.65 13.07
CA THR A 399 16.98 24.45 12.58
C THR A 399 17.01 23.36 13.65
N GLY A 400 15.86 22.77 13.94
CA GLY A 400 15.73 21.78 15.02
C GLY A 400 15.41 22.35 16.41
N ALA A 401 15.31 23.67 16.59
CA ALA A 401 14.99 24.29 17.87
C ALA A 401 13.58 24.01 18.42
N GLY A 402 12.64 23.52 17.57
CA GLY A 402 11.27 23.19 18.00
C GLY A 402 10.15 24.04 17.36
N LYS A 403 10.47 25.00 16.48
CA LYS A 403 9.50 25.91 15.83
C LYS A 403 8.36 25.18 15.11
N THR A 404 8.70 24.28 14.19
CA THR A 404 7.72 23.47 13.46
C THR A 404 6.92 22.55 14.39
N THR A 405 7.52 22.09 15.48
CA THR A 405 6.82 21.27 16.49
C THR A 405 5.75 22.09 17.21
N MET A 406 6.03 23.34 17.59
CA MET A 406 5.02 24.24 18.15
C MET A 406 3.86 24.47 17.18
N ALA A 407 4.15 24.76 15.90
CA ALA A 407 3.14 24.92 14.85
C ALA A 407 2.25 23.67 14.71
N ARG A 408 2.85 22.47 14.75
CA ARG A 408 2.14 21.18 14.65
C ARG A 408 1.24 20.91 15.86
N LEU A 409 1.66 21.30 17.06
CA LEU A 409 0.84 21.21 18.27
C LEU A 409 -0.34 22.18 18.23
N MET A 410 -0.14 23.43 17.80
CA MET A 410 -1.23 24.40 17.60
C MET A 410 -2.25 23.94 16.56
N ALA A 411 -1.79 23.28 15.49
CA ALA A 411 -2.65 22.68 14.50
C ALA A 411 -3.28 21.35 14.96
N ARG A 412 -2.94 20.86 16.16
CA ARG A 412 -3.31 19.54 16.66
C ARG A 412 -3.04 18.42 15.65
N PHE A 413 -1.87 18.46 15.01
CA PHE A 413 -1.34 17.30 14.26
C PHE A 413 -0.69 16.29 15.21
N TYR A 414 -0.36 16.75 16.41
CA TYR A 414 0.11 15.98 17.55
C TYR A 414 -0.54 16.50 18.82
N ASP A 415 -0.75 15.64 19.80
CA ASP A 415 -1.12 16.03 21.16
C ASP A 415 0.16 16.15 22.03
N PRO A 416 0.25 17.10 22.97
CA PRO A 416 1.41 17.24 23.85
C PRO A 416 1.57 16.02 24.76
N THR A 417 2.82 15.71 25.14
CA THR A 417 3.14 14.62 26.07
C THR A 417 2.73 14.98 27.50
N ALA A 418 2.88 16.27 27.88
CA ALA A 418 2.40 16.84 29.13
C ALA A 418 1.94 18.27 28.90
N GLY A 419 1.09 18.79 29.80
CA GLY A 419 0.48 20.10 29.62
C GLY A 419 -0.68 20.08 28.62
N ARG A 420 -1.07 21.26 28.13
CA ARG A 420 -2.14 21.43 27.16
C ARG A 420 -1.91 22.64 26.25
N VAL A 421 -2.43 22.55 25.02
CA VAL A 421 -2.56 23.69 24.12
C VAL A 421 -4.02 24.06 24.05
N THR A 422 -4.34 25.34 24.20
CA THR A 422 -5.71 25.82 24.24
C THR A 422 -5.99 26.82 23.12
N LEU A 423 -7.24 26.85 22.66
CA LEU A 423 -7.80 27.88 21.79
C LEU A 423 -8.96 28.54 22.53
N ASP A 424 -8.86 29.86 22.77
CA ASP A 424 -9.80 30.62 23.60
C ASP A 424 -10.04 30.00 24.99
N GLY A 425 -8.99 29.42 25.60
CA GLY A 425 -9.03 28.74 26.88
C GLY A 425 -9.56 27.31 26.87
N ILE A 426 -10.02 26.79 25.72
CA ILE A 426 -10.51 25.42 25.56
C ILE A 426 -9.36 24.53 25.05
N ASP A 427 -9.13 23.40 25.76
CA ASP A 427 -8.11 22.41 25.35
C ASP A 427 -8.41 21.88 23.94
N LEU A 428 -7.44 21.92 23.03
CA LEU A 428 -7.60 21.43 21.66
C LEU A 428 -8.07 19.98 21.59
N ARG A 429 -7.71 19.14 22.58
CA ARG A 429 -8.11 17.74 22.68
C ARG A 429 -9.61 17.55 22.88
N SER A 430 -10.31 18.57 23.36
CA SER A 430 -11.76 18.54 23.58
C SER A 430 -12.58 19.13 22.44
N ILE A 431 -11.95 19.78 21.48
CA ILE A 431 -12.61 20.41 20.32
C ILE A 431 -12.78 19.38 19.20
N ALA A 432 -13.96 19.34 18.56
CA ALA A 432 -14.18 18.52 17.37
C ALA A 432 -13.20 18.90 16.26
N THR A 433 -12.61 17.89 15.60
CA THR A 433 -11.59 18.14 14.56
C THR A 433 -12.12 19.04 13.44
N GLU A 434 -13.37 18.89 13.04
CA GLU A 434 -14.01 19.73 12.01
C GLU A 434 -14.06 21.20 12.43
N GLU A 435 -14.47 21.51 13.66
CA GLU A 435 -14.50 22.88 14.17
C GLU A 435 -13.08 23.47 14.32
N LEU A 436 -12.14 22.65 14.80
CA LEU A 436 -10.74 23.07 14.91
C LEU A 436 -10.15 23.39 13.54
N ARG A 437 -10.42 22.59 12.49
CA ARG A 437 -9.91 22.84 11.14
C ARG A 437 -10.50 24.09 10.48
N ARG A 438 -11.73 24.45 10.83
CA ARG A 438 -12.32 25.73 10.43
C ARG A 438 -11.69 26.92 11.14
N ALA A 439 -11.33 26.74 12.43
CA ALA A 439 -10.73 27.78 13.24
C ALA A 439 -9.23 28.01 12.95
N VAL A 440 -8.49 26.93 12.68
CA VAL A 440 -7.03 26.93 12.55
C VAL A 440 -6.63 26.38 11.19
N THR A 441 -5.97 27.20 10.38
CA THR A 441 -5.44 26.78 9.06
C THR A 441 -3.92 26.85 9.04
N VAL A 442 -3.30 25.84 8.42
CA VAL A 442 -1.86 25.77 8.20
C VAL A 442 -1.54 25.97 6.73
N VAL A 443 -0.68 26.92 6.43
CA VAL A 443 -0.06 27.07 5.11
C VAL A 443 1.36 26.52 5.20
N THR A 444 1.58 25.41 4.51
CA THR A 444 2.86 24.70 4.51
C THR A 444 3.87 25.34 3.57
N GLN A 445 5.16 25.08 3.81
CA GLN A 445 6.28 25.55 3.00
C GLN A 445 6.14 25.16 1.52
N GLU A 446 5.76 23.91 1.23
CA GLU A 446 5.41 23.48 -0.12
C GLU A 446 3.92 23.70 -0.38
N SER A 447 3.60 24.65 -1.27
CA SER A 447 2.23 24.90 -1.71
C SER A 447 1.73 23.75 -2.60
N PHE A 448 1.11 22.74 -1.98
CA PHE A 448 0.58 21.59 -2.70
C PHE A 448 -0.73 21.93 -3.43
N LEU A 449 -0.78 21.64 -4.73
CA LEU A 449 -1.98 21.74 -5.54
C LEU A 449 -2.41 20.34 -6.00
N PHE A 450 -3.69 20.05 -5.84
CA PHE A 450 -4.30 18.82 -6.34
C PHE A 450 -4.47 18.88 -7.87
N SER A 451 -4.48 17.72 -8.51
CA SER A 451 -4.84 17.62 -9.92
C SER A 451 -6.28 18.08 -10.12
N GLY A 452 -6.54 18.88 -11.13
CA GLY A 452 -7.80 19.56 -11.41
C GLY A 452 -7.52 20.97 -11.88
N ASN A 453 -8.51 21.84 -11.84
CA ASN A 453 -8.35 23.23 -12.25
C ASN A 453 -7.94 24.15 -11.09
N VAL A 454 -7.65 25.42 -11.38
CA VAL A 454 -7.28 26.43 -10.38
C VAL A 454 -8.46 26.67 -9.42
N GLY A 455 -9.69 26.75 -9.94
CA GLY A 455 -10.89 26.99 -9.15
C GLY A 455 -11.13 25.89 -8.11
N ASP A 456 -11.04 24.60 -8.52
CA ASP A 456 -11.15 23.45 -7.61
C ASP A 456 -10.12 23.53 -6.46
N ASN A 457 -8.92 23.96 -6.79
CA ASN A 457 -7.87 24.15 -5.80
C ASN A 457 -8.14 25.31 -4.83
N LEU A 458 -8.80 26.37 -5.25
CA LEU A 458 -9.24 27.44 -4.36
C LEU A 458 -10.40 26.99 -3.47
N LEU A 459 -11.41 26.35 -4.06
CA LEU A 459 -12.59 25.83 -3.34
C LEU A 459 -12.24 24.73 -2.33
N PHE A 460 -11.06 24.13 -2.42
CA PHE A 460 -10.59 23.17 -1.41
C PHE A 460 -10.55 23.77 0.00
N GLY A 461 -10.37 25.10 0.13
CA GLY A 461 -10.41 25.81 1.43
C GLY A 461 -11.83 25.91 2.02
N ARG A 462 -12.84 26.08 1.17
CA ARG A 462 -14.27 26.15 1.51
C ARG A 462 -15.10 25.65 0.31
N PRO A 463 -15.45 24.35 0.27
CA PRO A 463 -16.11 23.74 -0.88
C PRO A 463 -17.49 24.32 -1.19
N GLU A 464 -18.18 24.87 -0.19
CA GLU A 464 -19.49 25.49 -0.29
C GLU A 464 -19.45 26.96 -0.76
N ALA A 465 -18.26 27.53 -0.95
CA ALA A 465 -18.13 28.93 -1.39
C ALA A 465 -18.65 29.11 -2.82
N THR A 466 -19.29 30.28 -3.06
CA THR A 466 -19.73 30.63 -4.40
C THR A 466 -18.56 30.99 -5.30
N ARG A 467 -18.80 31.03 -6.61
CA ARG A 467 -17.78 31.47 -7.58
C ARG A 467 -17.34 32.93 -7.32
N GLU A 468 -18.29 33.78 -6.94
CA GLU A 468 -18.05 35.19 -6.62
C GLU A 468 -17.11 35.33 -5.40
N GLU A 469 -17.36 34.57 -4.32
CA GLU A 469 -16.51 34.54 -3.12
C GLU A 469 -15.11 34.02 -3.43
N MET A 470 -15.02 32.98 -4.28
CA MET A 470 -13.74 32.44 -4.74
C MET A 470 -12.94 33.48 -5.54
N GLU A 471 -13.56 34.18 -6.49
CA GLU A 471 -12.92 35.22 -7.27
C GLU A 471 -12.54 36.44 -6.42
N GLU A 472 -13.39 36.80 -5.44
CA GLU A 472 -13.11 37.88 -4.49
C GLU A 472 -11.87 37.55 -3.62
N SER A 473 -11.78 36.31 -3.13
CA SER A 473 -10.59 35.86 -2.39
C SER A 473 -9.32 35.95 -3.23
N ALA A 474 -9.39 35.56 -4.50
CA ALA A 474 -8.28 35.66 -5.43
C ALA A 474 -7.88 37.12 -5.72
N ARG A 475 -8.85 38.03 -5.83
CA ARG A 475 -8.59 39.49 -5.98
C ARG A 475 -7.95 40.08 -4.73
N ALA A 476 -8.45 39.75 -3.56
CA ALA A 476 -7.92 40.24 -2.27
C ALA A 476 -6.45 39.85 -2.10
N ILE A 477 -6.08 38.66 -2.49
CA ILE A 477 -4.69 38.15 -2.41
C ILE A 477 -3.81 38.59 -3.60
N GLY A 478 -4.41 39.17 -4.67
CA GLY A 478 -3.68 39.54 -5.89
C GLY A 478 -3.38 38.38 -6.82
N ALA A 479 -4.14 37.28 -6.73
CA ALA A 479 -4.01 36.13 -7.60
C ALA A 479 -4.90 36.22 -8.86
N HIS A 480 -5.93 37.05 -8.84
CA HIS A 480 -6.93 37.12 -9.91
C HIS A 480 -6.34 37.45 -11.28
N ASP A 481 -5.42 38.41 -11.35
CA ASP A 481 -4.90 38.91 -12.63
C ASP A 481 -4.11 37.82 -13.36
N PHE A 482 -3.21 37.11 -12.67
CA PHE A 482 -2.49 36.03 -13.32
C PHE A 482 -3.41 34.82 -13.64
N ILE A 483 -4.39 34.52 -12.79
CA ILE A 483 -5.34 33.43 -13.05
C ILE A 483 -6.16 33.75 -14.31
N SER A 484 -6.68 34.96 -14.42
CA SER A 484 -7.47 35.41 -15.58
C SER A 484 -6.65 35.46 -16.88
N ALA A 485 -5.34 35.65 -16.78
CA ALA A 485 -4.43 35.59 -17.91
C ALA A 485 -4.07 34.16 -18.36
N LEU A 486 -4.44 33.13 -17.60
CA LEU A 486 -4.26 31.75 -18.01
C LEU A 486 -5.24 31.40 -19.17
N PRO A 487 -4.90 30.42 -20.03
CA PRO A 487 -5.70 30.11 -21.23
C PRO A 487 -7.18 29.87 -20.99
N ASN A 488 -7.54 29.26 -19.84
CA ASN A 488 -8.93 29.00 -19.45
C ASN A 488 -9.28 29.66 -18.10
N GLY A 489 -8.56 30.69 -17.68
CA GLY A 489 -8.78 31.36 -16.40
C GLY A 489 -8.77 30.37 -15.21
N TYR A 490 -9.82 30.44 -14.37
CA TYR A 490 -10.00 29.54 -13.21
C TYR A 490 -10.19 28.08 -13.58
N GLU A 491 -10.65 27.77 -14.80
CA GLU A 491 -10.83 26.40 -15.32
C GLU A 491 -9.52 25.81 -15.91
N THR A 492 -8.40 26.52 -15.78
CA THR A 492 -7.10 26.04 -16.27
C THR A 492 -6.64 24.85 -15.43
N ASP A 493 -6.40 23.70 -16.08
CA ASP A 493 -5.85 22.51 -15.44
C ASP A 493 -4.41 22.75 -14.98
N VAL A 494 -4.18 22.62 -13.68
CA VAL A 494 -2.84 22.83 -13.06
C VAL A 494 -1.93 21.63 -13.20
N ARG A 495 -2.42 20.47 -13.66
CA ARG A 495 -1.73 19.18 -13.70
C ARG A 495 -1.18 18.73 -12.34
N ARG A 496 -0.42 17.63 -12.32
CA ARG A 496 0.17 17.10 -11.09
C ARG A 496 1.02 18.16 -10.38
N ARG A 497 0.69 18.47 -9.12
CA ARG A 497 1.40 19.40 -8.23
C ARG A 497 1.57 20.83 -8.79
N GLY A 498 0.70 21.27 -9.71
CA GLY A 498 0.76 22.62 -10.22
C GLY A 498 1.97 22.93 -11.10
N VAL A 499 2.50 21.94 -11.83
CA VAL A 499 3.72 22.11 -12.69
C VAL A 499 3.59 23.22 -13.71
N ARG A 500 2.37 23.62 -14.08
CA ARG A 500 2.13 24.73 -15.02
C ARG A 500 2.25 26.12 -14.40
N LEU A 501 2.28 26.23 -13.07
CA LEU A 501 2.38 27.48 -12.36
C LEU A 501 3.79 27.68 -11.81
N SER A 502 4.25 28.96 -11.76
CA SER A 502 5.49 29.31 -11.08
C SER A 502 5.37 29.03 -9.56
N SER A 503 6.48 28.99 -8.84
CA SER A 503 6.46 28.83 -7.37
C SER A 503 5.67 29.94 -6.68
N GLY A 504 5.82 31.20 -7.12
CA GLY A 504 5.06 32.33 -6.61
C GLY A 504 3.56 32.22 -6.89
N GLN A 505 3.18 31.81 -8.11
CA GLN A 505 1.78 31.59 -8.48
C GLN A 505 1.13 30.49 -7.65
N ARG A 506 1.84 29.35 -7.43
CA ARG A 506 1.34 28.28 -6.53
C ARG A 506 1.11 28.79 -5.12
N GLN A 507 2.01 29.64 -4.63
CA GLN A 507 1.90 30.21 -3.30
C GLN A 507 0.73 31.19 -3.17
N LEU A 508 0.50 32.04 -4.17
CA LEU A 508 -0.68 32.91 -4.22
C LEU A 508 -1.98 32.12 -4.25
N VAL A 509 -2.05 31.01 -4.98
CA VAL A 509 -3.23 30.09 -4.95
C VAL A 509 -3.40 29.49 -3.56
N ALA A 510 -2.33 29.06 -2.88
CA ALA A 510 -2.40 28.55 -1.51
C ALA A 510 -2.86 29.61 -0.50
N PHE A 511 -2.41 30.87 -0.67
CA PHE A 511 -2.86 31.99 0.16
C PHE A 511 -4.34 32.34 -0.11
N ALA A 512 -4.77 32.34 -1.36
CA ALA A 512 -6.17 32.60 -1.69
C ALA A 512 -7.10 31.48 -1.16
N ARG A 513 -6.64 30.20 -1.20
CA ARG A 513 -7.31 29.08 -0.52
C ARG A 513 -7.46 29.31 0.99
N ALA A 514 -6.37 29.73 1.65
CA ALA A 514 -6.37 30.01 3.09
C ALA A 514 -7.25 31.25 3.42
N PHE A 515 -7.25 32.26 2.56
CA PHE A 515 -8.10 33.44 2.70
C PHE A 515 -9.58 33.11 2.56
N LEU A 516 -9.94 32.26 1.58
CA LEU A 516 -11.30 31.77 1.35
C LEU A 516 -11.83 30.93 2.52
N ALA A 517 -10.95 30.16 3.17
CA ALA A 517 -11.29 29.37 4.36
C ALA A 517 -11.63 30.23 5.59
N ASP A 518 -11.19 31.51 5.62
CA ASP A 518 -11.38 32.51 6.67
C ASP A 518 -11.13 32.01 8.10
N PRO A 519 -9.94 31.44 8.41
CA PRO A 519 -9.63 30.96 9.74
C PRO A 519 -9.39 32.11 10.71
N ARG A 520 -9.61 31.87 12.02
CA ARG A 520 -9.25 32.81 13.10
C ARG A 520 -7.79 32.72 13.49
N VAL A 521 -7.19 31.55 13.37
CA VAL A 521 -5.77 31.32 13.63
C VAL A 521 -5.08 30.81 12.37
N LEU A 522 -4.02 31.47 11.97
CA LEU A 522 -3.24 31.13 10.80
C LEU A 522 -1.82 30.71 11.20
N ILE A 523 -1.39 29.57 10.75
CA ILE A 523 -0.03 29.07 10.95
C ILE A 523 0.67 29.02 9.59
N LEU A 524 1.81 29.70 9.49
CA LEU A 524 2.58 29.81 8.25
C LEU A 524 3.96 29.20 8.46
N ASP A 525 4.30 28.20 7.66
CA ASP A 525 5.63 27.60 7.64
C ASP A 525 6.38 28.06 6.38
N GLU A 526 7.39 28.90 6.57
CA GLU A 526 8.33 29.43 5.57
C GLU A 526 7.75 29.73 4.16
N ALA A 527 7.06 30.85 4.01
CA ALA A 527 6.29 31.16 2.81
C ALA A 527 7.07 31.70 1.58
N THR A 528 8.42 31.87 1.59
CA THR A 528 9.09 32.68 0.53
C THR A 528 10.47 32.19 0.06
N SER A 529 10.91 30.98 0.36
CA SER A 529 12.33 30.56 0.25
C SER A 529 12.93 30.44 -1.17
N SER A 530 12.14 30.51 -2.26
CA SER A 530 12.64 30.26 -3.62
C SER A 530 11.97 31.11 -4.72
N LEU A 531 11.70 32.39 -4.41
CA LEU A 531 11.00 33.29 -5.33
C LEU A 531 11.97 34.31 -5.95
N ASP A 532 11.68 34.72 -7.20
CA ASP A 532 12.25 35.87 -7.83
C ASP A 532 11.70 37.18 -7.21
N LEU A 533 12.45 38.28 -7.28
CA LEU A 533 12.11 39.53 -6.63
C LEU A 533 10.70 40.07 -6.96
N PRO A 534 10.20 40.05 -8.21
CA PRO A 534 8.84 40.48 -8.50
C PRO A 534 7.77 39.61 -7.82
N SER A 535 7.93 38.28 -7.85
CA SER A 535 7.01 37.32 -7.20
C SER A 535 7.06 37.46 -5.68
N GLU A 536 8.24 37.71 -5.08
CA GLU A 536 8.40 37.94 -3.64
C GLU A 536 7.59 39.14 -3.15
N ARG A 537 7.62 40.26 -3.88
CA ARG A 537 6.83 41.46 -3.53
C ARG A 537 5.32 41.21 -3.60
N LEU A 538 4.86 40.45 -4.56
CA LEU A 538 3.46 40.07 -4.66
C LEU A 538 3.04 39.17 -3.51
N VAL A 539 3.82 38.14 -3.21
CA VAL A 539 3.59 37.21 -2.10
C VAL A 539 3.63 37.92 -0.75
N GLN A 540 4.54 38.88 -0.54
CA GLN A 540 4.57 39.68 0.70
C GLN A 540 3.33 40.55 0.86
N ARG A 541 2.82 41.17 -0.22
CA ARG A 541 1.56 41.94 -0.16
C ARG A 541 0.39 41.01 0.16
N ALA A 542 0.31 39.87 -0.50
CA ALA A 542 -0.69 38.86 -0.25
C ALA A 542 -0.66 38.37 1.20
N LEU A 543 0.56 38.14 1.75
CA LEU A 543 0.76 37.74 3.13
C LEU A 543 0.21 38.79 4.11
N ARG A 544 0.50 40.06 3.92
CA ARG A 544 -0.03 41.14 4.77
C ARG A 544 -1.56 41.20 4.74
N THR A 545 -2.18 40.96 3.56
CA THR A 545 -3.63 40.92 3.43
C THR A 545 -4.20 39.70 4.16
N LEU A 546 -3.54 38.54 4.03
CA LEU A 546 -3.95 37.28 4.66
C LEU A 546 -3.90 37.35 6.19
N LEU A 547 -2.93 38.07 6.75
CA LEU A 547 -2.71 38.20 8.20
C LEU A 547 -3.66 39.20 8.89
N ARG A 548 -4.32 40.09 8.16
CA ARG A 548 -5.15 41.14 8.73
C ARG A 548 -6.32 40.56 9.52
N ASP A 549 -6.55 41.07 10.72
CA ASP A 549 -7.64 40.74 11.64
C ASP A 549 -7.67 39.23 12.05
N ARG A 550 -6.49 38.59 12.08
CA ARG A 550 -6.32 37.19 12.47
C ARG A 550 -5.17 37.02 13.46
N THR A 551 -5.27 36.04 14.31
CA THR A 551 -4.11 35.57 15.09
C THR A 551 -3.20 34.77 14.14
N ALA A 552 -1.93 35.10 14.10
CA ALA A 552 -1.02 34.40 13.20
C ALA A 552 0.27 33.97 13.89
N VAL A 553 0.74 32.79 13.56
CA VAL A 553 2.05 32.28 13.97
C VAL A 553 2.85 31.95 12.73
N ILE A 554 4.01 32.63 12.56
CA ILE A 554 4.85 32.54 11.38
C ILE A 554 6.18 31.92 11.76
N ILE A 555 6.55 30.79 11.18
CA ILE A 555 7.91 30.26 11.27
C ILE A 555 8.76 31.06 10.30
N ALA A 556 9.59 31.95 10.85
CA ALA A 556 10.33 32.91 10.05
C ALA A 556 11.77 32.43 9.79
N HIS A 557 12.14 32.44 8.51
CA HIS A 557 13.50 32.20 8.01
C HIS A 557 14.07 33.41 7.26
N ARG A 558 13.30 34.50 7.14
CA ARG A 558 13.72 35.76 6.50
C ARG A 558 13.33 36.95 7.35
N LEU A 559 14.18 37.98 7.27
CA LEU A 559 13.99 39.23 7.97
C LEU A 559 12.66 39.91 7.60
N SER A 560 12.34 39.97 6.30
CA SER A 560 11.09 40.55 5.78
C SER A 560 9.82 39.96 6.35
N THR A 561 9.88 38.72 6.82
CA THR A 561 8.75 38.03 7.45
C THR A 561 8.64 38.35 8.93
N VAL A 562 9.79 38.56 9.61
CA VAL A 562 9.81 38.98 11.02
C VAL A 562 9.35 40.42 11.18
N ASP A 563 9.65 41.28 10.23
CA ASP A 563 9.27 42.71 10.26
C ASP A 563 7.74 42.95 10.18
N ILE A 564 6.96 41.92 9.84
CA ILE A 564 5.48 41.97 9.82
C ILE A 564 4.90 41.60 11.19
N ALA A 565 5.66 40.93 12.06
CA ALA A 565 5.18 40.41 13.33
C ALA A 565 5.15 41.47 14.43
N ASP A 566 4.13 41.44 15.28
CA ASP A 566 4.02 42.27 16.47
C ASP A 566 4.96 41.81 17.59
N ARG A 567 5.26 40.48 17.61
CA ARG A 567 6.06 39.85 18.66
C ARG A 567 6.91 38.72 18.07
N VAL A 568 8.11 38.60 18.60
CA VAL A 568 9.06 37.55 18.25
C VAL A 568 9.27 36.64 19.45
N LEU A 569 9.17 35.31 19.21
CA LEU A 569 9.58 34.28 20.15
C LEU A 569 10.84 33.60 19.62
N VAL A 570 11.94 33.75 20.34
CA VAL A 570 13.21 33.09 20.01
C VAL A 570 13.24 31.74 20.71
N ILE A 571 13.29 30.66 19.91
CA ILE A 571 13.27 29.29 20.40
C ILE A 571 14.68 28.71 20.29
N ASP A 572 15.17 28.17 21.39
CA ASP A 572 16.41 27.44 21.47
C ASP A 572 16.31 26.24 22.39
N GLY A 573 16.78 25.06 21.91
CA GLY A 573 16.74 23.82 22.67
C GLY A 573 15.35 23.48 23.22
N GLY A 574 14.28 23.79 22.48
CA GLY A 574 12.89 23.51 22.87
C GLY A 574 12.32 24.44 23.95
N ARG A 575 12.93 25.59 24.20
CA ARG A 575 12.47 26.60 25.16
C ARG A 575 12.40 27.99 24.50
N VAL A 576 11.53 28.87 24.99
CA VAL A 576 11.55 30.26 24.62
C VAL A 576 12.62 30.95 25.44
N VAL A 577 13.63 31.50 24.76
CA VAL A 577 14.77 32.19 25.40
C VAL A 577 14.67 33.71 25.33
N GLU A 578 13.99 34.25 24.31
CA GLU A 578 13.70 35.66 24.19
C GLU A 578 12.27 35.83 23.69
N ASP A 579 11.61 36.87 24.19
CA ASP A 579 10.22 37.21 23.93
C ASP A 579 10.03 38.72 23.95
N GLY A 580 9.47 39.29 22.89
CA GLY A 580 9.22 40.72 22.81
C GLY A 580 9.01 41.24 21.40
N PRO A 581 8.76 42.57 21.26
CA PRO A 581 8.66 43.22 19.97
C PRO A 581 9.99 43.12 19.18
N PRO A 582 9.94 43.00 17.83
CA PRO A 582 11.16 42.92 16.99
C PRO A 582 12.11 44.12 17.20
N SER A 583 11.57 45.32 17.40
CA SER A 583 12.34 46.54 17.62
C SER A 583 13.19 46.50 18.88
N GLU A 584 12.63 46.01 19.99
CA GLU A 584 13.35 45.91 21.27
C GLU A 584 14.41 44.80 21.25
N LEU A 585 14.05 43.63 20.70
CA LEU A 585 14.97 42.49 20.65
C LEU A 585 16.17 42.74 19.72
N ARG A 586 16.00 43.60 18.71
CA ARG A 586 17.09 44.02 17.81
C ARG A 586 18.21 44.76 18.54
N GLU A 587 17.86 45.60 19.51
CA GLU A 587 18.80 46.43 20.27
C GLU A 587 19.48 45.65 21.40
N ARG A 588 18.88 44.54 21.84
CA ARG A 588 19.45 43.70 22.88
C ARG A 588 20.62 42.84 22.36
N SER A 589 21.63 42.65 23.20
CA SER A 589 22.78 41.78 22.93
C SER A 589 22.38 40.29 23.07
N GLY A 590 21.32 39.90 22.39
CA GLY A 590 20.72 38.57 22.50
C GLY A 590 20.89 37.70 21.24
N ARG A 591 20.26 36.54 21.25
CA ARG A 591 20.24 35.60 20.10
C ARG A 591 19.52 36.20 18.90
N TYR A 592 18.41 36.91 19.12
CA TYR A 592 17.70 37.58 18.03
C TYR A 592 18.56 38.63 17.34
N GLY A 593 19.25 39.49 18.13
CA GLY A 593 20.17 40.49 17.59
C GLY A 593 21.31 39.88 16.76
N SER A 594 21.82 38.72 17.16
CA SER A 594 22.81 37.96 16.38
C SER A 594 22.26 37.46 15.06
N LEU A 595 21.10 36.82 15.09
CA LEU A 595 20.42 36.30 13.89
C LEU A 595 20.02 37.43 12.93
N HIS A 596 19.55 38.53 13.45
CA HIS A 596 19.20 39.71 12.67
C HIS A 596 20.42 40.26 11.92
N ARG A 597 21.59 40.40 12.58
CA ARG A 597 22.83 40.82 11.91
C ARG A 597 23.26 39.88 10.80
N GLN A 598 23.22 38.57 11.04
CA GLN A 598 23.52 37.56 10.01
C GLN A 598 22.59 37.66 8.80
N TRP A 599 21.28 37.89 9.01
CA TRP A 599 20.34 38.10 7.91
C TRP A 599 20.63 39.38 7.12
N VAL A 600 20.97 40.50 7.79
CA VAL A 600 21.34 41.74 7.11
C VAL A 600 22.63 41.56 6.31
N GLU A 601 23.64 40.89 6.87
CA GLU A 601 24.89 40.59 6.17
C GLU A 601 24.70 39.68 4.96
N SER A 602 23.74 38.77 5.01
CA SER A 602 23.42 37.89 3.88
C SER A 602 22.65 38.57 2.74
N LEU A 603 22.12 39.79 2.98
CA LEU A 603 21.41 40.62 1.98
C LEU A 603 22.30 41.67 1.35
N ALA A 604 23.46 41.97 1.98
CA ALA A 604 24.47 42.89 1.47
C ALA A 604 25.45 42.17 0.53
#